data_8b2d8f7c981997b39df9814fa9f6436b
#
_entry.id   8b2d8f7c981997b39df9814fa9f6436b
#
_cell.length_a   1.000
_cell.length_b   1.000
_cell.length_c   1.000
_cell.angle_alpha   90.00
_cell.angle_beta   90.00
_cell.angle_gamma   90.00
#
_symmetry.space_group_name_H-M   'P 1'
#
loop_
_entity.id
_entity.type
_entity.pdbx_description
1 polymer ?
#
loop_
_entity_poly.entity_id
_entity_poly.type
_entity_poly.pdbx_seq_one_letter_code
_entity_poly.pdbx_strand_id
1 'polypeptide(L)'
;YVFYRQHSGKMTETELAKQQELNKKLSLILEADFGLLLRLQEFSGQLFIHSMTISSVSAQAARHMGGNVLLAQAGGLYHEIGRITGASNYIDAGVKLAEEYDFPKELTDIIRQHSMRHEKPKSLEAAIVLFTDCIVSTNEYLEKSGQKEGVSTQKLVEGIFQNRLSKGTLSESGLSQQQIDKLQHFYIKQYFNG
;
A
#
# COMPACT_ATOMS: atom_id res chain seq x y z
N TYR A 1 -0.77 13.98 -12.91
CA TYR A 1 -1.85 13.03 -12.60
C TYR A 1 -3.13 13.82 -12.31
N VAL A 2 -4.06 13.81 -13.25
CA VAL A 2 -5.39 14.40 -13.07
C VAL A 2 -6.28 13.33 -12.47
N PHE A 3 -6.61 13.46 -11.19
CA PHE A 3 -7.64 12.63 -10.56
C PHE A 3 -8.98 12.97 -11.22
N TYR A 4 -9.49 12.06 -12.04
CA TYR A 4 -10.91 12.11 -12.40
C TYR A 4 -11.71 11.60 -11.21
N ARG A 5 -12.24 12.51 -10.38
CA ARG A 5 -13.43 12.20 -9.61
C ARG A 5 -14.51 11.74 -10.58
N GLN A 6 -15.23 10.68 -10.27
CA GLN A 6 -16.41 10.19 -11.01
C GLN A 6 -17.62 11.18 -10.97
N HIS A 7 -17.35 12.47 -10.73
CA HIS A 7 -18.31 13.56 -10.91
C HIS A 7 -17.54 14.61 -11.73
N SER A 8 -17.96 14.78 -12.95
CA SER A 8 -17.61 15.71 -13.99
C SER A 8 -17.05 17.09 -13.54
N GLY A 9 -15.88 17.14 -12.89
CA GLY A 9 -15.26 18.38 -12.49
C GLY A 9 -13.74 18.29 -12.63
N LYS A 10 -13.13 19.20 -13.38
CA LYS A 10 -11.69 19.44 -13.34
C LYS A 10 -11.30 19.79 -11.90
N MET A 11 -10.15 19.28 -11.43
CA MET A 11 -9.56 19.71 -10.14
C MET A 11 -9.45 21.24 -10.12
N THR A 12 -9.76 21.83 -8.99
CA THR A 12 -9.51 23.26 -8.77
C THR A 12 -8.01 23.54 -8.70
N GLU A 13 -7.58 24.77 -8.94
CA GLU A 13 -6.18 25.18 -8.81
C GLU A 13 -5.63 24.89 -7.41
N THR A 14 -6.47 25.06 -6.38
CA THR A 14 -6.10 24.77 -4.98
C THR A 14 -5.89 23.27 -4.76
N GLU A 15 -6.73 22.41 -5.30
CA GLU A 15 -6.57 20.95 -5.22
C GLU A 15 -5.31 20.49 -5.97
N LEU A 16 -5.03 21.07 -7.12
CA LEU A 16 -3.83 20.78 -7.89
C LEU A 16 -2.57 21.18 -7.13
N ALA A 17 -2.55 22.38 -6.53
CA ALA A 17 -1.42 22.85 -5.72
C ALA A 17 -1.15 21.94 -4.51
N LYS A 18 -2.20 21.50 -3.81
CA LYS A 18 -2.07 20.53 -2.70
C LYS A 18 -1.50 19.19 -3.16
N GLN A 19 -1.96 18.70 -4.31
CA GLN A 19 -1.45 17.45 -4.88
C GLN A 19 0.03 17.56 -5.28
N GLN A 20 0.44 18.70 -5.84
CA GLN A 20 1.84 18.95 -6.19
C GLN A 20 2.73 19.02 -4.95
N GLU A 21 2.29 19.70 -3.89
CA GLU A 21 3.02 19.77 -2.62
C GLU A 21 3.16 18.40 -1.97
N LEU A 22 2.07 17.61 -1.94
CA LEU A 22 2.11 16.23 -1.46
C LEU A 22 3.13 15.39 -2.26
N ASN A 23 3.06 15.44 -3.58
CA ASN A 23 3.98 14.67 -4.43
C ASN A 23 5.44 15.09 -4.26
N LYS A 24 5.71 16.38 -4.03
CA LYS A 24 7.05 16.86 -3.72
C LYS A 24 7.59 16.27 -2.41
N LYS A 25 6.81 16.28 -1.35
CA LYS A 25 7.18 15.64 -0.06
C LYS A 25 7.41 14.13 -0.23
N LEU A 26 6.52 13.44 -0.93
CA LEU A 26 6.64 12.00 -1.18
C LEU A 26 7.89 11.66 -1.99
N SER A 27 8.26 12.47 -2.96
CA SER A 27 9.48 12.26 -3.74
C SER A 27 10.74 12.31 -2.87
N LEU A 28 10.82 13.24 -1.91
CA LEU A 28 11.94 13.32 -0.96
C LEU A 28 11.99 12.10 -0.02
N ILE A 29 10.82 11.64 0.46
CA ILE A 29 10.71 10.47 1.35
C ILE A 29 11.13 9.18 0.62
N LEU A 30 10.98 9.13 -0.68
CA LEU A 30 11.33 7.97 -1.53
C LEU A 30 12.79 7.97 -2.01
N GLU A 31 13.59 8.99 -1.66
CA GLU A 31 15.01 9.01 -2.02
C GLU A 31 15.78 7.91 -1.28
N ALA A 32 16.75 7.32 -1.97
CA ALA A 32 17.50 6.17 -1.45
C ALA A 32 18.33 6.48 -0.20
N ASP A 33 18.69 7.73 0.01
CA ASP A 33 19.43 8.24 1.16
C ASP A 33 18.53 8.84 2.26
N PHE A 34 17.21 8.71 2.14
CA PHE A 34 16.31 9.18 3.18
C PHE A 34 16.57 8.46 4.51
N GLY A 35 16.81 9.20 5.58
CA GLY A 35 17.33 8.67 6.85
C GLY A 35 16.52 7.52 7.44
N LEU A 36 15.19 7.55 7.34
CA LEU A 36 14.34 6.46 7.84
C LEU A 36 14.45 5.20 6.98
N LEU A 37 14.65 5.35 5.66
CA LEU A 37 14.86 4.24 4.75
C LEU A 37 16.18 3.52 5.03
N LEU A 38 17.24 4.28 5.31
CA LEU A 38 18.53 3.71 5.72
C LEU A 38 18.40 2.92 7.02
N ARG A 39 17.67 3.45 8.01
CA ARG A 39 17.38 2.73 9.26
C ARG A 39 16.63 1.41 9.03
N LEU A 40 15.67 1.37 8.11
CA LEU A 40 14.95 0.15 7.74
C LEU A 40 15.90 -0.88 7.14
N GLN A 41 16.77 -0.45 6.23
CA GLN A 41 17.77 -1.29 5.57
C GLN A 41 18.78 -1.89 6.57
N GLU A 42 19.26 -1.08 7.50
CA GLU A 42 20.19 -1.52 8.56
C GLU A 42 19.52 -2.50 9.54
N PHE A 43 18.26 -2.26 9.87
CA PHE A 43 17.52 -3.09 10.82
C PHE A 43 17.30 -4.53 10.32
N SER A 44 16.86 -4.69 9.08
CA SER A 44 16.60 -6.01 8.50
C SER A 44 16.56 -5.97 6.97
N GLY A 45 17.55 -6.60 6.34
CA GLY A 45 17.57 -6.76 4.89
C GLY A 45 16.33 -7.50 4.34
N GLN A 46 15.79 -8.48 5.08
CA GLN A 46 14.58 -9.20 4.69
C GLN A 46 13.35 -8.29 4.71
N LEU A 47 13.16 -7.52 5.78
CA LEU A 47 12.07 -6.56 5.89
C LEU A 47 12.19 -5.47 4.82
N PHE A 48 13.41 -5.00 4.56
CA PHE A 48 13.66 -4.02 3.50
C PHE A 48 13.27 -4.56 2.12
N ILE A 49 13.68 -5.78 1.76
CA ILE A 49 13.32 -6.41 0.48
C ILE A 49 11.80 -6.58 0.36
N HIS A 50 11.15 -7.06 1.42
CA HIS A 50 9.69 -7.16 1.48
C HIS A 50 9.02 -5.80 1.23
N SER A 51 9.44 -4.77 1.97
CA SER A 51 8.92 -3.40 1.82
C SER A 51 9.13 -2.83 0.41
N MET A 52 10.28 -3.09 -0.21
CA MET A 52 10.57 -2.69 -1.59
C MET A 52 9.65 -3.40 -2.59
N THR A 53 9.35 -4.67 -2.37
CA THR A 53 8.40 -5.43 -3.20
C THR A 53 7.00 -4.85 -3.09
N ILE A 54 6.50 -4.62 -1.86
CA ILE A 54 5.19 -4.01 -1.63
C ILE A 54 5.13 -2.61 -2.26
N SER A 55 6.18 -1.81 -2.13
CA SER A 55 6.33 -0.48 -2.73
C SER A 55 6.17 -0.52 -4.25
N SER A 56 6.90 -1.40 -4.91
CA SER A 56 6.90 -1.53 -6.37
C SER A 56 5.53 -1.98 -6.90
N VAL A 57 4.93 -3.00 -6.30
CA VAL A 57 3.63 -3.53 -6.72
C VAL A 57 2.51 -2.53 -6.45
N SER A 58 2.53 -1.86 -5.30
CA SER A 58 1.55 -0.81 -4.97
C SER A 58 1.60 0.35 -5.95
N ALA A 59 2.79 0.77 -6.38
CA ALA A 59 2.96 1.81 -7.40
C ALA A 59 2.37 1.39 -8.75
N GLN A 60 2.56 0.13 -9.15
CA GLN A 60 2.00 -0.41 -10.40
C GLN A 60 0.46 -0.49 -10.31
N ALA A 61 -0.08 -0.99 -9.19
CA ALA A 61 -1.51 -1.05 -8.95
C ALA A 61 -2.15 0.34 -8.98
N ALA A 62 -1.54 1.32 -8.31
CA ALA A 62 -2.01 2.71 -8.30
C ALA A 62 -2.02 3.31 -9.72
N ARG A 63 -0.99 3.07 -10.51
CA ARG A 63 -0.95 3.51 -11.92
C ARG A 63 -2.08 2.88 -12.73
N HIS A 64 -2.31 1.59 -12.58
CA HIS A 64 -3.40 0.88 -13.26
C HIS A 64 -4.78 1.40 -12.84
N MET A 65 -4.95 1.73 -11.57
CA MET A 65 -6.20 2.23 -11.01
C MET A 65 -6.44 3.73 -11.22
N GLY A 66 -5.42 4.49 -11.64
CA GLY A 66 -5.48 5.94 -11.75
C GLY A 66 -5.37 6.67 -10.40
N GLY A 67 -4.74 6.03 -9.40
CA GLY A 67 -4.46 6.59 -8.09
C GLY A 67 -3.16 7.39 -8.03
N ASN A 68 -2.81 7.89 -6.83
CA ASN A 68 -1.53 8.54 -6.58
C ASN A 68 -0.41 7.51 -6.46
N VAL A 69 0.40 7.41 -7.51
CA VAL A 69 1.49 6.42 -7.61
C VAL A 69 2.54 6.60 -6.52
N LEU A 70 2.96 7.85 -6.25
CA LEU A 70 3.97 8.14 -5.23
C LEU A 70 3.45 7.83 -3.81
N LEU A 71 2.18 8.12 -3.55
CA LEU A 71 1.57 7.81 -2.26
C LEU A 71 1.45 6.30 -2.02
N ALA A 72 1.01 5.54 -3.01
CA ALA A 72 0.96 4.08 -2.92
C ALA A 72 2.35 3.46 -2.80
N GLN A 73 3.34 4.01 -3.53
CA GLN A 73 4.74 3.60 -3.45
C GLN A 73 5.31 3.81 -2.06
N ALA A 74 5.19 5.02 -1.51
CA ALA A 74 5.65 5.34 -0.16
C ALA A 74 4.89 4.55 0.90
N GLY A 75 3.57 4.39 0.74
CA GLY A 75 2.74 3.55 1.61
C GLY A 75 3.25 2.12 1.68
N GLY A 76 3.52 1.51 0.53
CA GLY A 76 4.09 0.17 0.47
C GLY A 76 5.49 0.08 1.07
N LEU A 77 6.33 1.11 0.89
CA LEU A 77 7.69 1.14 1.43
C LEU A 77 7.72 1.22 2.96
N TYR A 78 6.81 1.99 3.55
CA TYR A 78 6.83 2.32 4.98
C TYR A 78 5.71 1.67 5.79
N HIS A 79 4.87 0.80 5.21
CA HIS A 79 3.71 0.22 5.91
C HIS A 79 4.07 -0.49 7.23
N GLU A 80 5.21 -1.15 7.29
CA GLU A 80 5.70 -1.87 8.48
C GLU A 80 6.87 -1.18 9.19
N ILE A 81 7.12 0.10 8.95
CA ILE A 81 8.29 0.83 9.46
C ILE A 81 8.43 0.77 10.99
N GLY A 82 7.34 0.69 11.71
CA GLY A 82 7.37 0.60 13.17
C GLY A 82 8.03 -0.67 13.72
N ARG A 83 8.23 -1.69 12.91
CA ARG A 83 8.96 -2.91 13.32
C ARG A 83 10.41 -2.63 13.72
N ILE A 84 11.02 -1.57 13.18
CA ILE A 84 12.40 -1.18 13.53
C ILE A 84 12.55 -0.74 14.99
N THR A 85 11.45 -0.43 15.67
CA THR A 85 11.46 -0.02 17.09
C THR A 85 11.46 -1.19 18.06
N GLY A 86 11.13 -2.40 17.60
CA GLY A 86 10.93 -3.58 18.46
C GLY A 86 9.63 -3.53 19.29
N ALA A 87 8.78 -2.52 19.10
CA ALA A 87 7.52 -2.40 19.82
C ALA A 87 6.53 -3.52 19.44
N SER A 88 5.80 -4.04 20.42
CA SER A 88 4.75 -5.05 20.21
C SER A 88 3.62 -4.52 19.31
N ASN A 89 3.24 -3.26 19.49
CA ASN A 89 2.33 -2.53 18.59
C ASN A 89 3.15 -1.73 17.56
N TYR A 90 3.64 -2.43 16.54
CA TYR A 90 4.46 -1.82 15.51
C TYR A 90 3.68 -0.82 14.63
N ILE A 91 2.35 -0.89 14.57
CA ILE A 91 1.54 0.07 13.80
C ILE A 91 1.58 1.44 14.46
N ASP A 92 1.27 1.52 15.76
CA ASP A 92 1.34 2.78 16.49
C ASP A 92 2.78 3.34 16.53
N ALA A 93 3.77 2.46 16.67
CA ALA A 93 5.18 2.84 16.59
C ALA A 93 5.55 3.40 15.21
N GLY A 94 5.00 2.82 14.14
CA GLY A 94 5.17 3.32 12.77
C GLY A 94 4.53 4.68 12.54
N VAL A 95 3.34 4.90 13.09
CA VAL A 95 2.68 6.20 13.07
C VAL A 95 3.52 7.27 13.76
N LYS A 96 4.07 6.97 14.95
CA LYS A 96 4.97 7.90 15.66
C LYS A 96 6.22 8.23 14.86
N LEU A 97 6.87 7.22 14.28
CA LEU A 97 8.03 7.46 13.41
C LEU A 97 7.66 8.32 12.20
N ALA A 98 6.52 8.09 11.57
CA ALA A 98 6.04 8.90 10.46
C ALA A 98 5.85 10.37 10.86
N GLU A 99 5.30 10.62 12.05
CA GLU A 99 5.14 11.97 12.61
C GLU A 99 6.50 12.60 12.93
N GLU A 100 7.45 11.86 13.52
CA GLU A 100 8.81 12.34 13.81
C GLU A 100 9.59 12.72 12.55
N TYR A 101 9.33 12.06 11.43
CA TYR A 101 9.96 12.33 10.13
C TYR A 101 9.12 13.26 9.22
N ASP A 102 8.11 13.94 9.77
CA ASP A 102 7.21 14.87 9.07
C ASP A 102 6.56 14.28 7.81
N PHE A 103 6.13 13.03 7.91
CA PHE A 103 5.40 12.38 6.82
C PHE A 103 4.06 13.07 6.57
N PRO A 104 3.61 13.19 5.30
CA PRO A 104 2.27 13.67 5.00
C PRO A 104 1.20 12.81 5.70
N LYS A 105 0.12 13.46 6.13
CA LYS A 105 -1.00 12.78 6.80
C LYS A 105 -1.53 11.59 5.99
N GLU A 106 -1.63 11.74 4.68
CA GLU A 106 -2.11 10.71 3.75
C GLU A 106 -1.24 9.44 3.84
N LEU A 107 0.09 9.60 3.97
CA LEU A 107 1.01 8.49 4.13
C LEU A 107 0.91 7.88 5.53
N THR A 108 0.83 8.70 6.57
CA THR A 108 0.63 8.24 7.96
C THR A 108 -0.67 7.46 8.11
N ASP A 109 -1.74 7.89 7.43
CA ASP A 109 -3.02 7.17 7.40
C ASP A 109 -2.88 5.79 6.73
N ILE A 110 -2.10 5.65 5.67
CA ILE A 110 -1.82 4.34 5.06
C ILE A 110 -1.09 3.42 6.05
N ILE A 111 -0.07 3.92 6.74
CA ILE A 111 0.66 3.15 7.77
C ILE A 111 -0.32 2.65 8.85
N ARG A 112 -1.30 3.45 9.25
CA ARG A 112 -2.32 3.07 10.24
C ARG A 112 -3.33 2.05 9.68
N GLN A 113 -3.63 2.11 8.39
CA GLN A 113 -4.73 1.39 7.73
C GLN A 113 -4.29 0.14 6.96
N HIS A 114 -3.00 -0.15 6.83
CA HIS A 114 -2.52 -1.32 6.06
C HIS A 114 -2.88 -2.66 6.70
N SER A 115 -3.18 -2.68 7.98
CA SER A 115 -3.52 -3.89 8.72
C SER A 115 -4.97 -3.83 9.23
N MET A 116 -5.72 -4.90 9.00
CA MET A 116 -7.10 -5.04 9.48
C MET A 116 -7.26 -4.98 11.01
N ARG A 117 -6.16 -4.97 11.75
CA ARG A 117 -6.20 -4.99 13.22
C ARG A 117 -6.46 -3.62 13.84
N HIS A 118 -6.31 -2.54 13.08
CA HIS A 118 -6.44 -1.17 13.55
C HIS A 118 -7.62 -0.45 12.88
N GLU A 119 -7.40 0.06 11.68
CA GLU A 119 -8.38 0.83 10.93
C GLU A 119 -8.60 0.22 9.55
N LYS A 120 -9.80 0.39 9.02
CA LYS A 120 -10.10 0.04 7.63
C LYS A 120 -9.49 1.06 6.67
N PRO A 121 -9.15 0.65 5.44
CA PRO A 121 -8.72 1.57 4.40
C PRO A 121 -9.79 2.63 4.11
N LYS A 122 -9.38 3.89 4.05
CA LYS A 122 -10.24 5.05 3.76
C LYS A 122 -9.88 5.74 2.43
N SER A 123 -8.98 5.14 1.65
CA SER A 123 -8.57 5.62 0.34
C SER A 123 -8.23 4.47 -0.59
N LEU A 124 -8.14 4.77 -1.88
CA LEU A 124 -7.69 3.80 -2.89
C LEU A 124 -6.28 3.30 -2.59
N GLU A 125 -5.37 4.20 -2.26
CA GLU A 125 -3.96 3.87 -2.01
C GLU A 125 -3.81 3.02 -0.74
N ALA A 126 -4.57 3.29 0.32
CA ALA A 126 -4.59 2.45 1.51
C ALA A 126 -5.13 1.05 1.22
N ALA A 127 -6.18 0.93 0.41
CA ALA A 127 -6.71 -0.36 -0.03
C ALA A 127 -5.69 -1.12 -0.88
N ILE A 128 -4.99 -0.43 -1.80
CA ILE A 128 -3.94 -1.03 -2.62
C ILE A 128 -2.82 -1.59 -1.73
N VAL A 129 -2.29 -0.82 -0.79
CA VAL A 129 -1.21 -1.28 0.10
C VAL A 129 -1.65 -2.48 0.93
N LEU A 130 -2.85 -2.46 1.49
CA LEU A 130 -3.41 -3.58 2.26
C LEU A 130 -3.50 -4.87 1.40
N PHE A 131 -4.06 -4.79 0.20
CA PHE A 131 -4.18 -5.98 -0.66
C PHE A 131 -2.83 -6.44 -1.19
N THR A 132 -1.94 -5.52 -1.56
CA THR A 132 -0.59 -5.86 -2.01
C THR A 132 0.15 -6.62 -0.92
N ASP A 133 0.15 -6.11 0.33
CA ASP A 133 0.78 -6.79 1.46
C ASP A 133 0.16 -8.17 1.69
N CYS A 134 -1.16 -8.30 1.74
CA CYS A 134 -1.83 -9.59 1.92
C CYS A 134 -1.42 -10.62 0.86
N ILE A 135 -1.35 -10.21 -0.41
CA ILE A 135 -1.04 -11.10 -1.52
C ILE A 135 0.43 -11.51 -1.50
N VAL A 136 1.34 -10.55 -1.36
CA VAL A 136 2.79 -10.79 -1.35
C VAL A 136 3.17 -11.62 -0.13
N SER A 137 2.73 -11.25 1.07
CA SER A 137 3.00 -11.99 2.30
C SER A 137 2.47 -13.42 2.27
N THR A 138 1.28 -13.64 1.69
CA THR A 138 0.73 -14.99 1.53
C THR A 138 1.55 -15.80 0.54
N ASN A 139 1.95 -15.20 -0.58
CA ASN A 139 2.80 -15.88 -1.56
C ASN A 139 4.17 -16.25 -0.98
N GLU A 140 4.82 -15.33 -0.27
CA GLU A 140 6.09 -15.58 0.43
C GLU A 140 5.97 -16.70 1.48
N TYR A 141 4.86 -16.74 2.22
CA TYR A 141 4.59 -17.81 3.18
C TYR A 141 4.45 -19.17 2.49
N LEU A 142 3.68 -19.24 1.39
CA LEU A 142 3.49 -20.47 0.63
C LEU A 142 4.81 -20.98 0.03
N GLU A 143 5.66 -20.07 -0.45
CA GLU A 143 6.99 -20.42 -0.97
C GLU A 143 7.89 -21.00 0.14
N LYS A 144 7.99 -20.31 1.26
CA LYS A 144 8.83 -20.73 2.40
C LYS A 144 8.37 -22.02 3.05
N SER A 145 7.06 -22.28 3.07
CA SER A 145 6.48 -23.52 3.65
C SER A 145 6.44 -24.70 2.70
N GLY A 146 6.84 -24.51 1.42
CA GLY A 146 6.72 -25.53 0.39
C GLY A 146 5.27 -25.85 -0.03
N GLN A 147 4.31 -25.03 0.33
CA GLN A 147 2.88 -25.22 0.05
C GLN A 147 2.40 -24.50 -1.21
N LYS A 148 3.32 -23.91 -1.98
CA LYS A 148 2.96 -23.18 -3.22
C LYS A 148 2.57 -24.12 -4.36
N GLU A 149 3.04 -25.36 -4.35
CA GLU A 149 2.74 -26.35 -5.40
C GLU A 149 1.23 -26.62 -5.45
N GLY A 150 0.61 -26.40 -6.63
CA GLY A 150 -0.82 -26.57 -6.85
C GLY A 150 -1.71 -25.37 -6.46
N VAL A 151 -1.16 -24.30 -5.90
CA VAL A 151 -1.90 -23.07 -5.64
C VAL A 151 -1.74 -22.10 -6.82
N SER A 152 -2.80 -21.95 -7.62
CA SER A 152 -2.78 -20.95 -8.69
C SER A 152 -2.88 -19.54 -8.13
N THR A 153 -2.19 -18.61 -8.77
CA THR A 153 -2.27 -17.17 -8.47
C THR A 153 -3.71 -16.67 -8.44
N GLN A 154 -4.52 -17.10 -9.40
CA GLN A 154 -5.91 -16.69 -9.45
C GLN A 154 -6.66 -17.11 -8.19
N LYS A 155 -6.56 -18.38 -7.77
CA LYS A 155 -7.22 -18.87 -6.54
C LYS A 155 -6.75 -18.15 -5.29
N LEU A 156 -5.44 -17.83 -5.20
CA LEU A 156 -4.87 -17.08 -4.09
C LEU A 156 -5.47 -15.68 -4.02
N VAL A 157 -5.46 -14.94 -5.11
CA VAL A 157 -5.99 -13.57 -5.17
C VAL A 157 -7.49 -13.57 -4.92
N GLU A 158 -8.26 -14.41 -5.58
CA GLU A 158 -9.71 -14.53 -5.39
C GLU A 158 -10.06 -14.85 -3.93
N GLY A 159 -9.35 -15.78 -3.30
CA GLY A 159 -9.55 -16.14 -1.89
C GLY A 159 -9.26 -14.98 -0.93
N ILE A 160 -8.19 -14.22 -1.17
CA ILE A 160 -7.85 -13.04 -0.36
C ILE A 160 -8.95 -11.97 -0.51
N PHE A 161 -9.36 -11.64 -1.74
CA PHE A 161 -10.41 -10.65 -1.98
C PHE A 161 -11.73 -11.08 -1.34
N GLN A 162 -12.18 -12.32 -1.55
CA GLN A 162 -13.40 -12.85 -0.96
C GLN A 162 -13.37 -12.77 0.58
N ASN A 163 -12.26 -13.18 1.21
CA ASN A 163 -12.11 -13.10 2.66
C ASN A 163 -12.17 -11.67 3.19
N ARG A 164 -11.51 -10.73 2.52
CA ARG A 164 -11.49 -9.32 2.93
C ARG A 164 -12.85 -8.65 2.73
N LEU A 165 -13.49 -8.90 1.60
CA LEU A 165 -14.82 -8.34 1.29
C LEU A 165 -15.89 -8.86 2.24
N SER A 166 -15.88 -10.16 2.56
CA SER A 166 -16.83 -10.76 3.52
C SER A 166 -16.72 -10.17 4.93
N LYS A 167 -15.53 -9.66 5.29
CA LYS A 167 -15.28 -8.97 6.57
C LYS A 167 -15.55 -7.46 6.51
N GLY A 168 -16.06 -6.96 5.40
CA GLY A 168 -16.33 -5.53 5.22
C GLY A 168 -15.08 -4.65 5.25
N THR A 169 -13.92 -5.18 4.86
CA THR A 169 -12.63 -4.45 4.92
C THR A 169 -12.66 -3.16 4.13
N LEU A 170 -13.34 -3.13 2.98
CA LEU A 170 -13.41 -1.95 2.11
C LEU A 170 -14.63 -1.05 2.33
N SER A 171 -15.41 -1.27 3.39
CA SER A 171 -16.66 -0.51 3.64
C SER A 171 -16.46 1.00 3.82
N GLU A 172 -15.25 1.44 4.15
CA GLU A 172 -14.89 2.86 4.36
C GLU A 172 -14.00 3.43 3.24
N SER A 173 -13.61 2.60 2.26
CA SER A 173 -12.64 3.00 1.21
C SER A 173 -13.22 3.92 0.15
N GLY A 174 -14.55 3.97 0.01
CA GLY A 174 -15.22 4.69 -1.07
C GLY A 174 -15.09 4.04 -2.45
N LEU A 175 -14.52 2.82 -2.54
CA LEU A 175 -14.37 2.11 -3.80
C LEU A 175 -15.71 1.51 -4.26
N SER A 176 -16.02 1.69 -5.54
CA SER A 176 -17.13 1.00 -6.19
C SER A 176 -16.78 -0.47 -6.45
N GLN A 177 -17.79 -1.32 -6.64
CA GLN A 177 -17.59 -2.72 -7.02
C GLN A 177 -16.74 -2.83 -8.30
N GLN A 178 -16.97 -1.99 -9.28
CA GLN A 178 -16.19 -1.96 -10.52
C GLN A 178 -14.70 -1.68 -10.27
N GLN A 179 -14.38 -0.77 -9.34
CA GLN A 179 -13.00 -0.49 -8.95
C GLN A 179 -12.37 -1.67 -8.20
N ILE A 180 -13.12 -2.33 -7.33
CA ILE A 180 -12.67 -3.53 -6.62
C ILE A 180 -12.37 -4.65 -7.62
N ASP A 181 -13.25 -4.92 -8.57
CA ASP A 181 -13.07 -5.93 -9.61
C ASP A 181 -11.85 -5.61 -10.50
N LYS A 182 -11.66 -4.34 -10.85
CA LYS A 182 -10.50 -3.87 -11.61
C LYS A 182 -9.19 -4.09 -10.85
N LEU A 183 -9.17 -3.81 -9.54
CA LEU A 183 -8.00 -4.02 -8.70
C LEU A 183 -7.68 -5.52 -8.56
N GLN A 184 -8.69 -6.37 -8.34
CA GLN A 184 -8.52 -7.82 -8.29
C GLN A 184 -7.95 -8.36 -9.61
N HIS A 185 -8.47 -7.88 -10.74
CA HIS A 185 -7.99 -8.26 -12.07
C HIS A 185 -6.53 -7.87 -12.30
N PHE A 186 -6.10 -6.70 -11.79
CA PHE A 186 -4.69 -6.30 -11.84
C PHE A 186 -3.78 -7.34 -11.19
N TYR A 187 -4.08 -7.79 -9.98
CA TYR A 187 -3.25 -8.78 -9.30
C TYR A 187 -3.25 -10.15 -10.01
N ILE A 188 -4.38 -10.58 -10.56
CA ILE A 188 -4.46 -11.87 -11.28
C ILE A 188 -3.66 -11.84 -12.58
N LYS A 189 -3.74 -10.75 -13.36
CA LYS A 189 -3.26 -10.71 -14.73
C LYS A 189 -1.92 -10.01 -14.91
N GLN A 190 -1.64 -8.97 -14.17
CA GLN A 190 -0.48 -8.12 -14.42
C GLN A 190 0.67 -8.36 -13.45
N TYR A 191 0.39 -8.58 -12.19
CA TYR A 191 1.45 -8.76 -11.21
C TYR A 191 2.18 -10.09 -11.34
N PHE A 192 1.47 -11.18 -11.66
CA PHE A 192 2.05 -12.53 -11.70
C PHE A 192 2.42 -13.02 -13.10
N ASN A 193 2.08 -12.30 -14.15
CA ASN A 193 2.40 -12.65 -15.54
C ASN A 193 3.43 -11.69 -16.18
N GLY A 194 4.07 -10.81 -15.36
CA GLY A 194 5.10 -9.85 -15.78
C GLY A 194 6.51 -10.38 -15.64
#